data_1ce6441f2465f85daeec0f7152ba8aa3
#
_entry.id   1ce6441f2465f85daeec0f7152ba8aa3
#
_cell.length_a   1.000
_cell.length_b   1.000
_cell.length_c   1.000
_cell.angle_alpha   90.00
_cell.angle_beta   90.00
_cell.angle_gamma   90.00
#
_symmetry.space_group_name_H-M   'P 1'
#
loop_
_entity.id
_entity.type
_entity.pdbx_description
1 polymer ?
#
loop_
_entity_poly.entity_id
_entity_poly.type
_entity_poly.pdbx_seq_one_letter_code
_entity_poly.pdbx_strand_id
1 'polypeptide(L)'
;RQMVDFTEYGKDAFRVHTVKYSRYLVDENWRIISVDDNFEELTGYSKEDIENNIITQIDLIPDEDKTEYLCQVNANLAKSTFVFQEHKIHRKDGRDIYVLCTGRMFYDSALQKDRGEIVIVDVSSTYALKMLTDAEQNKADVRLRNWENTYRTDPLTGLLNHAAFRSDMEQRLLECTHTAVMIMMDVDRFK
;
A
#
# COMPACT_ATOMS: atom_id res chain seq x y z
N ARG A 1 41.94 13.21 -12.79
CA ARG A 1 40.66 12.79 -12.16
C ARG A 1 40.48 13.68 -10.93
N GLN A 2 39.68 14.74 -11.05
CA GLN A 2 39.25 15.55 -9.92
C GLN A 2 38.23 14.74 -9.12
N MET A 3 38.54 14.48 -7.85
CA MET A 3 37.57 14.00 -6.89
C MET A 3 36.59 15.13 -6.61
N VAL A 4 35.32 14.92 -6.89
CA VAL A 4 34.24 15.85 -6.55
C VAL A 4 34.06 15.78 -5.04
N ASP A 5 34.33 16.89 -4.35
CA ASP A 5 34.13 17.03 -2.92
C ASP A 5 32.62 17.25 -2.65
N PHE A 6 31.95 16.28 -2.09
CA PHE A 6 30.53 16.31 -1.76
C PHE A 6 30.21 17.09 -0.47
N THR A 7 31.18 17.74 0.15
CA THR A 7 30.98 18.47 1.41
C THR A 7 30.31 19.84 1.26
N GLU A 8 30.14 20.37 0.03
CA GLU A 8 29.58 21.69 -0.24
C GLU A 8 28.12 21.72 -0.73
N TYR A 9 27.51 20.56 -0.99
CA TYR A 9 26.07 20.49 -1.26
C TYR A 9 25.32 20.39 0.07
N GLY A 10 24.80 21.53 0.44
CA GLY A 10 23.91 21.89 1.53
C GLY A 10 23.59 20.81 2.58
N LYS A 11 23.99 21.05 3.82
CA LYS A 11 23.66 20.26 5.02
C LYS A 11 22.17 20.05 5.27
N ASP A 12 21.29 20.61 4.45
CA ASP A 12 19.82 20.51 4.57
C ASP A 12 19.17 19.59 3.51
N ALA A 13 19.89 19.11 2.50
CA ALA A 13 19.29 18.34 1.40
C ALA A 13 19.25 16.82 1.64
N PHE A 14 20.00 16.30 2.60
CA PHE A 14 19.94 14.91 3.03
C PHE A 14 19.64 14.84 4.53
N ARG A 15 18.41 15.14 4.92
CA ARG A 15 17.86 14.48 6.11
C ARG A 15 17.75 13.01 5.74
N VAL A 16 18.75 12.25 6.09
CA VAL A 16 18.65 10.80 6.21
C VAL A 16 17.53 10.60 7.25
N HIS A 17 16.32 10.34 6.79
CA HIS A 17 15.27 9.86 7.67
C HIS A 17 15.81 8.54 8.22
N THR A 18 16.25 8.57 9.46
CA THR A 18 16.69 7.36 10.14
C THR A 18 15.49 6.42 10.13
N VAL A 19 15.59 5.33 9.38
CA VAL A 19 14.52 4.34 9.31
C VAL A 19 14.36 3.78 10.71
N LYS A 20 13.20 4.03 11.33
CA LYS A 20 12.90 3.49 12.64
C LYS A 20 12.47 2.05 12.50
N TYR A 21 13.12 1.18 13.24
CA TYR A 21 12.75 -0.24 13.31
C TYR A 21 12.86 -0.74 14.73
N SER A 22 12.15 -1.80 15.03
CA SER A 22 12.23 -2.51 16.30
C SER A 22 12.14 -4.02 16.08
N ARG A 23 12.79 -4.76 16.95
CA ARG A 23 12.78 -6.21 16.99
C ARG A 23 12.26 -6.69 18.34
N TYR A 24 11.34 -7.66 18.30
CA TYR A 24 10.77 -8.25 19.49
C TYR A 24 10.47 -9.74 19.31
N LEU A 25 10.28 -10.42 20.43
CA LEU A 25 9.94 -11.84 20.49
C LEU A 25 8.53 -12.02 21.02
N VAL A 26 7.80 -12.99 20.47
CA VAL A 26 6.50 -13.42 20.95
C VAL A 26 6.52 -14.91 21.32
N ASP A 27 5.65 -15.32 22.25
CA ASP A 27 5.40 -16.71 22.56
C ASP A 27 4.35 -17.36 21.63
N GLU A 28 4.01 -18.61 21.89
CA GLU A 28 3.01 -19.39 21.17
C GLU A 28 1.59 -18.77 21.17
N ASN A 29 1.31 -17.84 22.09
CA ASN A 29 0.04 -17.11 22.23
C ASN A 29 0.12 -15.67 21.70
N TRP A 30 1.15 -15.35 20.92
CA TRP A 30 1.40 -13.99 20.41
C TRP A 30 1.67 -12.94 21.49
N ARG A 31 1.97 -13.33 22.71
CA ARG A 31 2.35 -12.43 23.78
C ARG A 31 3.76 -11.94 23.53
N ILE A 32 3.97 -10.64 23.60
CA ILE A 32 5.29 -10.02 23.49
C ILE A 32 6.07 -10.35 24.77
N ILE A 33 7.21 -11.02 24.63
CA ILE A 33 8.01 -11.51 25.77
C ILE A 33 9.36 -10.84 25.88
N SER A 34 9.82 -10.15 24.84
CA SER A 34 11.07 -9.41 24.83
C SER A 34 11.06 -8.36 23.73
N VAL A 35 11.58 -7.17 24.00
CA VAL A 35 11.66 -6.04 23.08
C VAL A 35 13.04 -5.42 23.11
N ASP A 36 13.47 -4.81 22.00
CA ASP A 36 14.68 -4.01 21.93
C ASP A 36 14.44 -2.57 22.45
N ASP A 37 15.51 -1.75 22.47
CA ASP A 37 15.44 -0.38 23.00
C ASP A 37 14.64 0.58 22.11
N ASN A 38 14.42 0.21 20.83
CA ASN A 38 13.67 1.03 19.87
C ASN A 38 12.16 0.81 19.95
N PHE A 39 11.72 -0.25 20.63
CA PHE A 39 10.29 -0.63 20.67
C PHE A 39 9.41 0.48 21.24
N GLU A 40 9.83 1.09 22.33
CA GLU A 40 9.07 2.17 22.98
C GLU A 40 8.98 3.41 22.07
N GLU A 41 10.08 3.80 21.41
CA GLU A 41 10.06 4.92 20.49
C GLU A 41 9.06 4.69 19.34
N LEU A 42 9.00 3.46 18.82
CA LEU A 42 8.18 3.13 17.68
C LEU A 42 6.71 2.90 18.04
N THR A 43 6.42 2.22 19.16
CA THR A 43 5.07 1.81 19.54
C THR A 43 4.46 2.65 20.67
N GLY A 44 5.28 3.33 21.46
CA GLY A 44 4.88 4.05 22.67
C GLY A 44 4.71 3.17 23.90
N TYR A 45 4.94 1.85 23.80
CA TYR A 45 4.87 0.92 24.92
C TYR A 45 6.26 0.64 25.48
N SER A 46 6.44 0.84 26.79
CA SER A 46 7.70 0.61 27.48
C SER A 46 7.97 -0.88 27.72
N LYS A 47 9.22 -1.21 28.07
CA LYS A 47 9.57 -2.58 28.53
C LYS A 47 8.74 -2.99 29.76
N GLU A 48 8.45 -2.05 30.67
CA GLU A 48 7.63 -2.29 31.86
C GLU A 48 6.19 -2.64 31.48
N ASP A 49 5.59 -2.00 30.43
CA ASP A 49 4.28 -2.37 29.92
C ASP A 49 4.25 -3.84 29.45
N ILE A 50 5.32 -4.29 28.77
CA ILE A 50 5.43 -5.67 28.30
C ILE A 50 5.61 -6.66 29.44
N GLU A 51 6.42 -6.33 30.44
CA GLU A 51 6.65 -7.17 31.63
C GLU A 51 5.38 -7.37 32.45
N ASN A 52 4.55 -6.33 32.53
CA ASN A 52 3.24 -6.40 33.20
C ASN A 52 2.15 -7.12 32.37
N ASN A 53 2.47 -7.63 31.19
CA ASN A 53 1.56 -8.31 30.25
C ASN A 53 0.35 -7.46 29.81
N ILE A 54 0.55 -6.18 29.68
CA ILE A 54 -0.49 -5.24 29.28
C ILE A 54 -0.81 -5.36 27.80
N ILE A 55 0.18 -5.83 26.98
CA ILE A 55 0.04 -5.80 25.52
C ILE A 55 0.48 -7.12 24.87
N THR A 56 -0.30 -7.55 23.90
CA THR A 56 0.04 -8.64 22.98
C THR A 56 0.31 -8.08 21.56
N GLN A 57 0.87 -8.88 20.68
CA GLN A 57 1.03 -8.54 19.26
C GLN A 57 -0.28 -8.03 18.63
N ILE A 58 -1.41 -8.67 18.96
CA ILE A 58 -2.71 -8.37 18.39
C ILE A 58 -3.28 -7.06 18.92
N ASP A 59 -2.89 -6.65 20.12
CA ASP A 59 -3.30 -5.37 20.70
C ASP A 59 -2.65 -4.17 19.98
N LEU A 60 -1.55 -4.39 19.28
CA LEU A 60 -0.94 -3.37 18.41
C LEU A 60 -1.72 -3.13 17.12
N ILE A 61 -2.67 -4.01 16.76
CA ILE A 61 -3.43 -3.91 15.53
C ILE A 61 -4.73 -3.13 15.78
N PRO A 62 -5.08 -2.11 14.97
CA PRO A 62 -6.37 -1.43 15.06
C PRO A 62 -7.52 -2.41 15.01
N ASP A 63 -8.58 -2.20 15.79
CA ASP A 63 -9.69 -3.14 15.95
C ASP A 63 -10.36 -3.49 14.60
N GLU A 64 -10.50 -2.51 13.74
CA GLU A 64 -11.06 -2.69 12.39
C GLU A 64 -10.21 -3.61 11.49
N ASP A 65 -8.89 -3.66 11.70
CA ASP A 65 -7.96 -4.41 10.85
C ASP A 65 -7.63 -5.81 11.43
N LYS A 66 -8.00 -6.12 12.68
CA LYS A 66 -7.63 -7.37 13.38
C LYS A 66 -8.03 -8.63 12.63
N THR A 67 -9.25 -8.68 12.09
CA THR A 67 -9.75 -9.86 11.39
C THR A 67 -8.96 -10.14 10.13
N GLU A 68 -8.71 -9.11 9.32
CA GLU A 68 -7.93 -9.22 8.09
C GLU A 68 -6.48 -9.60 8.40
N TYR A 69 -5.88 -8.95 9.39
CA TYR A 69 -4.53 -9.25 9.86
C TYR A 69 -4.36 -10.72 10.24
N LEU A 70 -5.24 -11.26 11.07
CA LEU A 70 -5.19 -12.67 11.49
C LEU A 70 -5.37 -13.64 10.32
N CYS A 71 -6.26 -13.34 9.39
CA CYS A 71 -6.43 -14.14 8.17
C CYS A 71 -5.13 -14.18 7.34
N GLN A 72 -4.48 -13.05 7.16
CA GLN A 72 -3.24 -12.94 6.38
C GLN A 72 -2.07 -13.66 7.08
N VAL A 73 -1.90 -13.48 8.39
CA VAL A 73 -0.87 -14.16 9.18
C VAL A 73 -1.04 -15.66 9.11
N ASN A 74 -2.27 -16.18 9.34
CA ASN A 74 -2.54 -17.61 9.27
C ASN A 74 -2.30 -18.18 7.88
N ALA A 75 -2.69 -17.46 6.82
CA ALA A 75 -2.44 -17.87 5.44
C ALA A 75 -0.95 -17.91 5.10
N ASN A 76 -0.16 -17.01 5.63
CA ASN A 76 1.29 -16.99 5.45
C ASN A 76 1.97 -18.12 6.22
N LEU A 77 1.60 -18.34 7.49
CA LEU A 77 2.16 -19.41 8.32
C LEU A 77 1.79 -20.81 7.81
N ALA A 78 0.62 -20.95 7.18
CA ALA A 78 0.25 -22.22 6.53
C ALA A 78 1.14 -22.58 5.33
N LYS A 79 1.77 -21.59 4.70
CA LYS A 79 2.65 -21.77 3.52
C LYS A 79 4.13 -21.75 3.88
N SER A 80 4.51 -21.03 4.92
CA SER A 80 5.89 -20.80 5.32
C SER A 80 5.95 -20.45 6.81
N THR A 81 7.06 -20.75 7.46
CA THR A 81 7.35 -20.24 8.82
C THR A 81 7.70 -18.75 8.85
N PHE A 82 7.65 -18.10 7.70
CA PHE A 82 8.04 -16.69 7.53
C PHE A 82 6.84 -15.86 7.13
N VAL A 83 6.65 -14.73 7.81
CA VAL A 83 5.59 -13.73 7.53
C VAL A 83 6.26 -12.46 7.02
N PHE A 84 5.66 -11.88 5.97
CA PHE A 84 6.05 -10.59 5.43
C PHE A 84 4.79 -9.84 5.00
N GLN A 85 4.50 -8.70 5.65
CA GLN A 85 3.31 -7.93 5.34
C GLN A 85 3.42 -6.46 5.78
N GLU A 86 2.70 -5.59 5.08
CA GLU A 86 2.49 -4.20 5.47
C GLU A 86 1.14 -4.09 6.20
N HIS A 87 1.11 -3.40 7.35
CA HIS A 87 -0.12 -3.15 8.07
C HIS A 87 0.01 -1.91 8.97
N LYS A 88 -1.11 -1.46 9.50
CA LYS A 88 -1.12 -0.42 10.54
C LYS A 88 -0.87 -1.02 11.91
N ILE A 89 -0.18 -0.29 12.75
CA ILE A 89 -0.16 -0.53 14.19
C ILE A 89 -0.68 0.69 14.93
N HIS A 90 -1.43 0.42 15.99
CA HIS A 90 -1.98 1.42 16.91
C HIS A 90 -0.99 1.66 18.04
N ARG A 91 -0.51 2.88 18.15
CA ARG A 91 0.45 3.28 19.21
C ARG A 91 -0.27 3.58 20.52
N LYS A 92 0.45 3.47 21.63
CA LYS A 92 -0.05 3.84 22.96
C LYS A 92 -0.57 5.29 23.05
N ASP A 93 -0.02 6.20 22.24
CA ASP A 93 -0.45 7.60 22.16
C ASP A 93 -1.71 7.83 21.30
N GLY A 94 -2.33 6.77 20.80
CA GLY A 94 -3.55 6.81 19.99
C GLY A 94 -3.34 7.09 18.51
N ARG A 95 -2.09 7.21 18.04
CA ARG A 95 -1.77 7.40 16.61
C ARG A 95 -1.54 6.06 15.93
N ASP A 96 -1.94 6.00 14.66
CA ASP A 96 -1.60 4.87 13.80
C ASP A 96 -0.36 5.17 12.98
N ILE A 97 0.50 4.18 12.82
CA ILE A 97 1.63 4.20 11.89
C ILE A 97 1.59 2.99 10.97
N TYR A 98 2.12 3.14 9.76
CA TYR A 98 2.29 2.04 8.83
C TYR A 98 3.64 1.38 9.04
N VAL A 99 3.64 0.07 9.19
CA VAL A 99 4.85 -0.71 9.37
C VAL A 99 4.96 -1.80 8.32
N LEU A 100 6.21 -2.05 7.91
CA LEU A 100 6.59 -3.28 7.23
C LEU A 100 6.98 -4.27 8.31
N CYS A 101 6.23 -5.35 8.43
CA CYS A 101 6.44 -6.41 9.41
C CYS A 101 7.06 -7.63 8.73
N THR A 102 8.14 -8.13 9.29
CA THR A 102 8.69 -9.43 8.94
C THR A 102 8.86 -10.25 10.20
N GLY A 103 8.47 -11.52 10.15
CA GLY A 103 8.54 -12.41 11.29
C GLY A 103 8.82 -13.84 10.89
N ARG A 104 9.41 -14.60 11.79
CA ARG A 104 9.61 -16.05 11.64
C ARG A 104 9.23 -16.76 12.92
N MET A 105 8.60 -17.92 12.77
CA MET A 105 8.41 -18.87 13.88
C MET A 105 9.59 -19.83 13.94
N PHE A 106 10.04 -20.13 15.13
CA PHE A 106 11.09 -21.13 15.39
C PHE A 106 10.82 -21.88 16.70
N TYR A 107 11.32 -23.09 16.77
CA TYR A 107 11.26 -23.88 18.00
C TYR A 107 12.46 -23.59 18.90
N ASP A 108 12.18 -23.07 20.10
CA ASP A 108 13.19 -22.83 21.12
C ASP A 108 13.44 -24.16 21.89
N SER A 109 14.53 -24.83 21.56
CA SER A 109 14.88 -26.12 22.16
C SER A 109 15.24 -26.03 23.64
N ALA A 110 15.66 -24.89 24.13
CA ALA A 110 15.99 -24.69 25.55
C ALA A 110 14.73 -24.60 26.41
N LEU A 111 13.67 -24.03 25.87
CA LEU A 111 12.38 -23.86 26.56
C LEU A 111 11.31 -24.86 26.08
N GLN A 112 11.62 -25.67 25.06
CA GLN A 112 10.70 -26.64 24.42
C GLN A 112 9.38 -26.00 23.99
N LYS A 113 9.43 -24.83 23.38
CA LYS A 113 8.27 -24.04 22.96
C LYS A 113 8.52 -23.33 21.65
N ASP A 114 7.43 -23.09 20.91
CA ASP A 114 7.45 -22.25 19.72
C ASP A 114 7.54 -20.77 20.11
N ARG A 115 8.33 -20.01 19.36
CA ARG A 115 8.52 -18.56 19.49
C ARG A 115 8.49 -17.90 18.14
N GLY A 116 8.05 -16.64 18.13
CA GLY A 116 8.17 -15.76 16.97
C GLY A 116 9.21 -14.67 17.20
N GLU A 117 10.06 -14.44 16.22
CA GLU A 117 10.94 -13.28 16.13
C GLU A 117 10.35 -12.34 15.09
N ILE A 118 10.07 -11.11 15.48
CA ILE A 118 9.39 -10.12 14.66
C ILE A 118 10.23 -8.87 14.56
N VAL A 119 10.34 -8.34 13.36
CA VAL A 119 10.94 -7.03 13.06
C VAL A 119 9.90 -6.16 12.40
N ILE A 120 9.69 -4.97 12.93
CA ILE A 120 8.82 -3.94 12.35
C ILE A 120 9.65 -2.73 11.97
N VAL A 121 9.34 -2.17 10.80
CA VAL A 121 10.01 -1.00 10.24
C VAL A 121 8.94 0.06 9.97
N ASP A 122 9.11 1.28 10.48
CA ASP A 122 8.19 2.39 10.19
C ASP A 122 8.35 2.83 8.73
N VAL A 123 7.29 2.65 7.95
CA VAL A 123 7.21 3.05 6.54
C VAL A 123 6.17 4.13 6.30
N SER A 124 5.70 4.80 7.36
CA SER A 124 4.62 5.81 7.27
C SER A 124 4.92 6.92 6.28
N SER A 125 6.16 7.41 6.22
CA SER A 125 6.58 8.44 5.28
C SER A 125 6.54 7.96 3.83
N THR A 126 7.00 6.74 3.57
CA THR A 126 6.97 6.11 2.24
C THR A 126 5.52 5.84 1.80
N TYR A 127 4.70 5.37 2.73
CA TYR A 127 3.28 5.12 2.48
C TYR A 127 2.51 6.40 2.15
N ALA A 128 2.76 7.48 2.90
CA ALA A 128 2.16 8.78 2.61
C ALA A 128 2.56 9.31 1.22
N LEU A 129 3.83 9.15 0.82
CA LEU A 129 4.30 9.53 -0.50
C LEU A 129 3.62 8.72 -1.61
N LYS A 130 3.50 7.40 -1.43
CA LYS A 130 2.78 6.52 -2.36
C LYS A 130 1.32 6.96 -2.54
N MET A 131 0.61 7.23 -1.46
CA MET A 131 -0.77 7.70 -1.50
C MET A 131 -0.94 9.02 -2.24
N LEU A 132 0.01 9.96 -2.08
CA LEU A 132 -0.01 11.23 -2.82
C LEU A 132 0.20 10.99 -4.31
N THR A 133 1.15 10.13 -4.69
CA THR A 133 1.43 9.79 -6.09
C THR A 133 0.23 9.12 -6.75
N ASP A 134 -0.41 8.16 -6.08
CA ASP A 134 -1.59 7.47 -6.59
C ASP A 134 -2.78 8.43 -6.75
N ALA A 135 -2.95 9.36 -5.81
CA ALA A 135 -3.99 10.39 -5.90
C ALA A 135 -3.77 11.37 -7.07
N GLU A 136 -2.52 11.74 -7.36
CA GLU A 136 -2.17 12.58 -8.50
C GLU A 136 -2.37 11.85 -9.83
N GLN A 137 -1.97 10.57 -9.93
CA GLN A 137 -2.22 9.74 -11.09
C GLN A 137 -3.71 9.58 -11.37
N ASN A 138 -4.51 9.26 -10.35
CA ASN A 138 -5.97 9.16 -10.50
C ASN A 138 -6.61 10.47 -11.00
N LYS A 139 -6.13 11.63 -10.51
CA LYS A 139 -6.60 12.93 -11.00
C LYS A 139 -6.21 13.17 -12.45
N ALA A 140 -5.00 12.77 -12.86
CA ALA A 140 -4.53 12.90 -14.23
C ALA A 140 -5.35 12.00 -15.16
N ASP A 141 -5.64 10.76 -14.77
CA ASP A 141 -6.44 9.80 -15.54
C ASP A 141 -7.89 10.29 -15.72
N VAL A 142 -8.50 10.84 -14.67
CA VAL A 142 -9.85 11.44 -14.75
C VAL A 142 -9.86 12.64 -15.71
N ARG A 143 -8.84 13.51 -15.65
CA ARG A 143 -8.72 14.63 -16.58
C ARG A 143 -8.56 14.18 -18.02
N LEU A 144 -7.72 13.16 -18.25
CA LEU A 144 -7.50 12.60 -19.58
C LEU A 144 -8.79 12.01 -20.15
N ARG A 145 -9.52 11.18 -19.38
CA ARG A 145 -10.81 10.62 -19.80
C ARG A 145 -11.86 11.70 -20.09
N ASN A 146 -11.94 12.74 -19.27
CA ASN A 146 -12.85 13.85 -19.50
C ASN A 146 -12.49 14.62 -20.77
N TRP A 147 -11.19 14.85 -21.01
CA TRP A 147 -10.70 15.47 -22.23
C TRP A 147 -11.00 14.63 -23.47
N GLU A 148 -10.71 13.32 -23.42
CA GLU A 148 -11.03 12.38 -24.50
C GLU A 148 -12.54 12.36 -24.80
N ASN A 149 -13.39 12.29 -23.79
CA ASN A 149 -14.82 12.31 -23.98
C ASN A 149 -15.29 13.61 -24.64
N THR A 150 -14.78 14.76 -24.20
CA THR A 150 -15.12 16.07 -24.78
C THR A 150 -14.67 16.18 -26.25
N TYR A 151 -13.54 15.58 -26.59
CA TYR A 151 -13.00 15.62 -27.93
C TYR A 151 -13.65 14.60 -28.88
N ARG A 152 -14.25 13.54 -28.35
CA ARG A 152 -14.87 12.46 -29.12
C ARG A 152 -16.38 12.63 -29.34
N THR A 153 -17.03 13.49 -28.58
CA THR A 153 -18.49 13.68 -28.67
C THR A 153 -18.85 14.99 -29.36
N ASP A 154 -19.99 14.99 -30.01
CA ASP A 154 -20.64 16.19 -30.50
C ASP A 154 -21.36 16.90 -29.33
N PRO A 155 -21.08 18.18 -29.07
CA PRO A 155 -21.60 18.88 -27.88
C PRO A 155 -23.12 19.11 -27.90
N LEU A 156 -23.76 19.02 -29.06
CA LEU A 156 -25.18 19.23 -29.19
C LEU A 156 -26.00 17.94 -28.93
N THR A 157 -25.48 16.82 -29.42
CA THR A 157 -26.21 15.54 -29.39
C THR A 157 -25.70 14.57 -28.34
N GLY A 158 -24.47 14.77 -27.83
CA GLY A 158 -23.79 13.83 -26.92
C GLY A 158 -23.34 12.53 -27.59
N LEU A 159 -23.56 12.37 -28.90
CA LEU A 159 -23.10 11.21 -29.67
C LEU A 159 -21.65 11.37 -30.08
N LEU A 160 -21.03 10.29 -30.58
CA LEU A 160 -19.69 10.36 -31.16
C LEU A 160 -19.67 11.38 -32.30
N ASN A 161 -18.69 12.26 -32.31
CA ASN A 161 -18.47 13.12 -33.46
C ASN A 161 -17.97 12.30 -34.66
N HIS A 162 -17.98 12.91 -35.84
CA HIS A 162 -17.62 12.24 -37.07
C HIS A 162 -16.22 11.61 -37.05
N ALA A 163 -15.24 12.30 -36.45
CA ALA A 163 -13.86 11.82 -36.37
C ALA A 163 -13.73 10.59 -35.45
N ALA A 164 -14.35 10.64 -34.29
CA ALA A 164 -14.36 9.53 -33.33
C ALA A 164 -15.12 8.31 -33.88
N PHE A 165 -16.29 8.54 -34.51
CA PHE A 165 -17.06 7.48 -35.15
C PHE A 165 -16.25 6.77 -36.23
N ARG A 166 -15.57 7.53 -37.11
CA ARG A 166 -14.74 6.97 -38.17
C ARG A 166 -13.60 6.13 -37.61
N SER A 167 -12.88 6.64 -36.62
CA SER A 167 -11.76 5.93 -35.97
C SER A 167 -12.23 4.61 -35.32
N ASP A 168 -13.35 4.63 -34.60
CA ASP A 168 -13.90 3.44 -33.97
C ASP A 168 -14.39 2.41 -34.98
N MET A 169 -14.97 2.86 -36.10
CA MET A 169 -15.38 1.96 -37.18
C MET A 169 -14.19 1.31 -37.89
N GLU A 170 -13.13 2.07 -38.18
CA GLU A 170 -11.90 1.53 -38.76
C GLU A 170 -11.28 0.47 -37.84
N GLN A 171 -11.19 0.73 -36.55
CA GLN A 171 -10.66 -0.23 -35.58
C GLN A 171 -11.53 -1.49 -35.48
N ARG A 172 -12.85 -1.35 -35.37
CA ARG A 172 -13.79 -2.49 -35.29
C ARG A 172 -13.76 -3.36 -36.55
N LEU A 173 -13.61 -2.75 -37.73
CA LEU A 173 -13.49 -3.50 -38.98
C LEU A 173 -12.19 -4.32 -39.05
N LEU A 174 -11.10 -3.85 -38.43
CA LEU A 174 -9.85 -4.59 -38.35
C LEU A 174 -9.91 -5.75 -37.34
N GLU A 175 -10.65 -5.59 -36.26
CA GLU A 175 -10.79 -6.59 -35.19
C GLU A 175 -11.92 -7.59 -35.42
N CYS A 176 -12.87 -7.27 -36.31
CA CYS A 176 -14.09 -8.05 -36.47
C CYS A 176 -13.89 -9.22 -37.43
N THR A 177 -14.12 -10.43 -36.92
CA THR A 177 -14.14 -11.68 -37.71
C THR A 177 -15.52 -12.01 -38.30
N HIS A 178 -16.53 -11.18 -38.04
CA HIS A 178 -17.93 -11.41 -38.42
C HIS A 178 -18.45 -10.28 -39.34
N THR A 179 -19.57 -10.57 -40.03
CA THR A 179 -20.25 -9.59 -40.88
C THR A 179 -20.82 -8.44 -40.04
N ALA A 180 -20.48 -7.20 -40.40
CA ALA A 180 -21.02 -5.99 -39.79
C ALA A 180 -22.06 -5.35 -40.73
N VAL A 181 -23.10 -4.75 -40.16
CA VAL A 181 -24.10 -3.97 -40.89
C VAL A 181 -24.03 -2.53 -40.42
N MET A 182 -23.95 -1.59 -41.33
CA MET A 182 -24.03 -0.16 -41.06
C MET A 182 -25.33 0.39 -41.60
N ILE A 183 -26.06 1.14 -40.75
CA ILE A 183 -27.30 1.82 -41.14
C ILE A 183 -27.02 3.32 -41.13
N MET A 184 -27.23 3.97 -42.25
CA MET A 184 -27.18 5.43 -42.38
C MET A 184 -28.58 5.97 -42.53
N MET A 185 -28.92 6.98 -41.73
CA MET A 185 -30.22 7.64 -41.76
C MET A 185 -30.01 9.13 -41.95
N ASP A 186 -30.83 9.73 -42.79
CA ASP A 186 -30.92 11.19 -43.00
C ASP A 186 -32.34 11.69 -42.83
N VAL A 187 -32.48 12.94 -42.41
CA VAL A 187 -33.82 13.53 -42.18
C VAL A 187 -34.13 14.46 -43.35
N ASP A 188 -35.10 14.04 -44.18
CA ASP A 188 -35.60 14.84 -45.29
C ASP A 188 -36.25 16.15 -44.81
N ARG A 189 -35.92 17.23 -45.50
CA ARG A 189 -36.51 18.58 -45.25
C ARG A 189 -36.27 19.13 -43.83
N PHE A 190 -35.13 18.84 -43.28
CA PHE A 190 -34.71 19.50 -42.05
C PHE A 190 -34.43 20.98 -42.32
N LYS A 191 -35.30 21.86 -41.77
CA LYS A 191 -35.14 23.31 -41.81
C LYS A 191 -34.93 23.86 -40.42
#